data_e574cf025de2e1d12c147d7e8ec3cb9f
#
_entry.id   e574cf025de2e1d12c147d7e8ec3cb9f
#
_cell.length_a   1.000
_cell.length_b   1.000
_cell.length_c   1.000
_cell.angle_alpha   90.00
_cell.angle_beta   90.00
_cell.angle_gamma   90.00
#
_symmetry.space_group_name_H-M   'P 1'
#
loop_
_entity.id
_entity.type
_entity.pdbx_description
1 polymer ?
#
loop_
_entity_poly.entity_id
_entity_poly.type
_entity_poly.pdbx_seq_one_letter_code
_entity_poly.pdbx_strand_id
1 'polypeptide(L)'
;MPGDLLIKNALIVSGSDFKNYDQKHDILVKDGIIVSIETSIENPNKYKEIDAKNMLVMPGFVNAHIHTWQTGLRGLAGDWTATNYFRAMHAGLATFFEPEDIYIANLVGALNQINNGVTTLVDWHHCNRTPDHSDAAIDGLEESGIRAVFLHGTPKPDPAPGQPHFSEVPMPENEVVRLRSGRMSCSDKKVTMGLAILGPQMAVNEVCMQDFKLAKDMDLVTSMHHSGLQMVGEQAYSMAYKDSLLGEHINIVHGNELLEKDLEVLTDSGATFTITAEVEMQMSYGNPLSARLLKKNYPFSIGSDIESAYSPDMFAIARTTMQVERHFLSREEQSKTGQRPHPIPITTSDAFDWATINGAKDFRLDDKIGTLEIGKKADITLLRNNDLNLKNSFNPLHSIICYGHPGNVDTVIIEGEIMKQNGKLNFADLDTKLSNLESSGRKIYNEFKSKAATADFG
;
A
#
# COMPACT_ATOMS: atom_id res chain seq x y z
N MET A 1 -4.44 15.67 -20.60
CA MET A 1 -4.51 14.40 -21.36
C MET A 1 -3.15 13.74 -21.23
N PRO A 2 -3.08 12.45 -20.91
CA PRO A 2 -1.80 11.75 -20.87
C PRO A 2 -1.04 11.98 -22.18
N GLY A 3 0.20 12.39 -22.08
CA GLY A 3 1.02 12.69 -23.25
C GLY A 3 1.65 11.42 -23.81
N ASP A 4 1.77 11.35 -25.14
CA ASP A 4 2.58 10.31 -25.76
C ASP A 4 4.04 10.51 -25.40
N LEU A 5 4.70 9.44 -24.97
CA LEU A 5 6.08 9.43 -24.49
C LEU A 5 6.91 8.37 -25.22
N LEU A 6 8.17 8.67 -25.45
CA LEU A 6 9.16 7.70 -25.90
C LEU A 6 10.32 7.68 -24.90
N ILE A 7 10.43 6.60 -24.12
CA ILE A 7 11.55 6.38 -23.21
C ILE A 7 12.64 5.64 -23.99
N LYS A 8 13.80 6.27 -24.15
CA LYS A 8 14.92 5.77 -24.92
C LYS A 8 16.00 5.16 -24.03
N ASN A 9 16.68 4.15 -24.53
CA ASN A 9 17.87 3.56 -23.88
C ASN A 9 17.61 2.94 -22.49
N ALA A 10 16.40 2.49 -22.19
CA ALA A 10 16.00 1.95 -20.90
C ALA A 10 16.70 0.61 -20.59
N LEU A 11 17.32 0.50 -19.42
CA LEU A 11 17.69 -0.78 -18.84
C LEU A 11 16.50 -1.27 -17.99
N ILE A 12 15.69 -2.15 -18.60
CA ILE A 12 14.42 -2.58 -17.99
C ILE A 12 14.68 -3.62 -16.91
N VAL A 13 14.02 -3.45 -15.75
CA VAL A 13 13.95 -4.41 -14.66
C VAL A 13 12.46 -4.66 -14.37
N SER A 14 11.93 -5.81 -14.78
CA SER A 14 10.49 -6.11 -14.67
C SER A 14 10.27 -7.55 -14.21
N GLY A 15 10.38 -7.77 -12.89
CA GLY A 15 10.07 -9.03 -12.23
C GLY A 15 11.04 -10.20 -12.50
N SER A 16 10.66 -11.36 -12.00
CA SER A 16 11.46 -12.59 -12.03
C SER A 16 11.74 -13.14 -13.44
N ASP A 17 10.90 -12.81 -14.42
CA ASP A 17 10.96 -13.35 -15.77
C ASP A 17 11.89 -12.56 -16.70
N PHE A 18 12.28 -11.33 -16.32
CA PHE A 18 13.17 -10.50 -17.11
C PHE A 18 14.64 -10.79 -16.78
N LYS A 19 15.27 -11.68 -17.55
CA LYS A 19 16.64 -12.17 -17.28
C LYS A 19 17.73 -11.49 -18.11
N ASN A 20 17.38 -10.57 -19.02
CA ASN A 20 18.36 -9.95 -19.93
C ASN A 20 18.63 -8.49 -19.54
N TYR A 21 19.32 -8.29 -18.41
CA TYR A 21 19.66 -6.97 -17.89
C TYR A 21 20.75 -6.22 -18.67
N ASP A 22 21.34 -6.84 -19.72
CA ASP A 22 22.41 -6.20 -20.50
C ASP A 22 21.88 -5.48 -21.75
N GLN A 23 20.64 -5.77 -22.14
CA GLN A 23 20.04 -5.20 -23.34
C GLN A 23 19.19 -3.98 -23.03
N LYS A 24 19.48 -2.88 -23.72
CA LYS A 24 18.65 -1.67 -23.65
C LYS A 24 17.48 -1.78 -24.60
N HIS A 25 16.36 -1.17 -24.17
CA HIS A 25 15.13 -1.10 -24.93
C HIS A 25 14.59 0.32 -24.92
N ASP A 26 13.79 0.61 -25.93
CA ASP A 26 12.95 1.80 -25.99
C ASP A 26 11.51 1.40 -25.65
N ILE A 27 10.80 2.26 -24.92
CA ILE A 27 9.41 2.05 -24.54
C ILE A 27 8.57 3.16 -25.14
N LEU A 28 7.58 2.81 -25.97
CA LEU A 28 6.62 3.76 -26.52
C LEU A 28 5.33 3.70 -25.72
N VAL A 29 4.91 4.86 -25.22
CA VAL A 29 3.65 5.05 -24.50
C VAL A 29 2.72 5.90 -25.35
N LYS A 30 1.46 5.48 -25.51
CA LYS A 30 0.38 6.26 -26.14
C LYS A 30 -0.88 6.17 -25.30
N ASP A 31 -1.54 7.29 -25.13
CA ASP A 31 -2.77 7.37 -24.32
C ASP A 31 -2.63 6.72 -22.94
N GLY A 32 -1.43 6.84 -22.33
CA GLY A 32 -1.11 6.28 -21.02
C GLY A 32 -0.86 4.77 -21.01
N ILE A 33 -0.79 4.09 -22.16
CA ILE A 33 -0.59 2.65 -22.32
C ILE A 33 0.75 2.36 -22.99
N ILE A 34 1.46 1.34 -22.52
CA ILE A 34 2.67 0.82 -23.15
C ILE A 34 2.25 0.11 -24.47
N VAL A 35 2.64 0.66 -25.62
CA VAL A 35 2.25 0.10 -26.92
C VAL A 35 3.37 -0.64 -27.63
N SER A 36 4.63 -0.38 -27.27
CA SER A 36 5.79 -1.09 -27.83
C SER A 36 6.97 -1.07 -26.86
N ILE A 37 7.74 -2.17 -26.82
CA ILE A 37 9.03 -2.32 -26.13
C ILE A 37 9.98 -3.00 -27.13
N GLU A 38 10.95 -2.26 -27.66
CA GLU A 38 11.85 -2.74 -28.71
C GLU A 38 13.29 -2.23 -28.45
N THR A 39 14.27 -2.84 -29.11
CA THR A 39 15.68 -2.42 -28.95
C THR A 39 15.96 -1.01 -29.51
N SER A 40 15.13 -0.56 -30.45
CA SER A 40 15.18 0.80 -31.00
C SER A 40 13.83 1.16 -31.62
N ILE A 41 13.30 2.30 -31.25
CA ILE A 41 12.07 2.87 -31.81
C ILE A 41 12.40 4.22 -32.42
N GLU A 42 12.10 4.41 -33.71
CA GLU A 42 12.19 5.72 -34.34
C GLU A 42 11.08 6.66 -33.86
N ASN A 43 11.36 7.97 -33.83
CA ASN A 43 10.40 8.98 -33.35
C ASN A 43 9.97 9.96 -34.49
N PRO A 44 9.36 9.47 -35.58
CA PRO A 44 8.94 10.35 -36.68
C PRO A 44 7.79 11.28 -36.25
N ASN A 45 7.03 10.91 -35.25
CA ASN A 45 5.89 11.68 -34.72
C ASN A 45 6.31 12.74 -33.68
N LYS A 46 7.60 12.83 -33.35
CA LYS A 46 8.16 13.79 -32.38
C LYS A 46 7.48 13.71 -31.01
N TYR A 47 7.22 12.49 -30.52
CA TYR A 47 6.79 12.27 -29.14
C TYR A 47 7.78 12.88 -28.16
N LYS A 48 7.32 13.26 -26.96
CA LYS A 48 8.22 13.73 -25.90
C LYS A 48 9.18 12.59 -25.53
N GLU A 49 10.49 12.85 -25.66
CA GLU A 49 11.51 11.86 -25.34
C GLU A 49 12.01 12.01 -23.91
N ILE A 50 12.23 10.85 -23.27
CA ILE A 50 12.96 10.72 -22.00
C ILE A 50 14.17 9.83 -22.28
N ASP A 51 15.38 10.37 -22.18
CA ASP A 51 16.61 9.58 -22.32
C ASP A 51 16.92 8.87 -20.99
N ALA A 52 16.62 7.58 -20.93
CA ALA A 52 16.89 6.71 -19.78
C ALA A 52 18.31 6.11 -19.80
N LYS A 53 19.24 6.70 -20.54
CA LYS A 53 20.65 6.30 -20.50
C LYS A 53 21.19 6.43 -19.07
N ASN A 54 21.77 5.34 -18.54
CA ASN A 54 22.21 5.21 -17.15
C ASN A 54 21.06 5.24 -16.12
N MET A 55 19.88 4.82 -16.51
CA MET A 55 18.77 4.62 -15.60
C MET A 55 18.32 3.16 -15.61
N LEU A 56 17.88 2.67 -14.44
CA LEU A 56 17.09 1.46 -14.29
C LEU A 56 15.63 1.84 -14.46
N VAL A 57 14.92 1.14 -15.32
CA VAL A 57 13.50 1.40 -15.60
C VAL A 57 12.68 0.21 -15.12
N MET A 58 11.77 0.46 -14.20
CA MET A 58 10.99 -0.58 -13.54
C MET A 58 9.50 -0.19 -13.49
N PRO A 59 8.57 -1.17 -13.30
CA PRO A 59 7.21 -0.83 -12.91
C PRO A 59 7.25 -0.04 -11.61
N GLY A 60 6.37 0.95 -11.47
CA GLY A 60 6.27 1.68 -10.22
C GLY A 60 5.91 0.74 -9.06
N PHE A 61 6.37 1.05 -7.87
CA PHE A 61 5.99 0.30 -6.69
C PHE A 61 4.48 0.40 -6.43
N VAL A 62 3.93 -0.69 -5.91
CA VAL A 62 2.58 -0.77 -5.37
C VAL A 62 2.68 -0.87 -3.85
N ASN A 63 2.29 0.19 -3.14
CA ASN A 63 2.16 0.16 -1.69
C ASN A 63 0.78 -0.42 -1.34
N ALA A 64 0.74 -1.70 -1.02
CA ALA A 64 -0.51 -2.46 -0.86
C ALA A 64 -1.27 -2.18 0.45
N HIS A 65 -0.72 -1.36 1.36
CA HIS A 65 -1.38 -0.94 2.58
C HIS A 65 -0.74 0.30 3.19
N ILE A 66 -1.54 1.35 3.35
CA ILE A 66 -1.14 2.58 4.05
C ILE A 66 -2.38 3.29 4.64
N HIS A 67 -2.19 4.00 5.74
CA HIS A 67 -3.16 4.93 6.31
C HIS A 67 -2.74 6.36 5.99
N THR A 68 -3.03 6.81 4.76
CA THR A 68 -2.52 8.09 4.21
C THR A 68 -2.93 9.31 5.04
N TRP A 69 -4.09 9.26 5.70
CA TRP A 69 -4.55 10.34 6.58
C TRP A 69 -3.61 10.66 7.75
N GLN A 70 -2.68 9.75 8.11
CA GLN A 70 -1.71 9.97 9.20
C GLN A 70 -0.46 10.77 8.79
N THR A 71 -0.35 11.15 7.53
CA THR A 71 0.84 11.85 6.99
C THR A 71 1.21 13.11 7.77
N GLY A 72 0.22 13.87 8.27
CA GLY A 72 0.46 15.06 9.10
C GLY A 72 0.98 14.78 10.51
N LEU A 73 1.03 13.52 10.92
CA LEU A 73 1.39 13.08 12.28
C LEU A 73 2.74 12.35 12.33
N ARG A 74 3.61 12.56 11.35
CA ARG A 74 4.93 11.91 11.25
C ARG A 74 5.75 12.05 12.51
N GLY A 75 6.40 10.96 12.92
CA GLY A 75 7.31 10.91 14.07
C GLY A 75 6.64 10.84 15.45
N LEU A 76 5.31 10.71 15.52
CA LEU A 76 4.63 10.55 16.81
C LEU A 76 4.67 9.10 17.32
N ALA A 77 4.56 8.12 16.44
CA ALA A 77 4.36 6.71 16.81
C ALA A 77 5.65 5.87 16.81
N GLY A 78 6.83 6.48 16.71
CA GLY A 78 8.10 5.76 16.56
C GLY A 78 8.44 4.79 17.71
N ASP A 79 7.98 5.07 18.93
CA ASP A 79 8.19 4.21 20.10
C ASP A 79 6.88 3.59 20.64
N TRP A 80 5.79 3.69 19.90
CA TRP A 80 4.50 3.19 20.37
C TRP A 80 4.39 1.66 20.20
N THR A 81 3.69 1.06 21.17
CA THR A 81 3.15 -0.28 21.07
C THR A 81 1.77 -0.24 20.39
N ALA A 82 1.22 -1.39 20.02
CA ALA A 82 -0.15 -1.48 19.51
C ALA A 82 -1.18 -0.83 20.45
N THR A 83 -1.05 -1.02 21.76
CA THR A 83 -1.94 -0.42 22.77
C THR A 83 -1.85 1.10 22.76
N ASN A 84 -0.62 1.67 22.72
CA ASN A 84 -0.44 3.10 22.60
C ASN A 84 -1.07 3.65 21.31
N TYR A 85 -0.85 2.95 20.20
CA TYR A 85 -1.39 3.31 18.90
C TYR A 85 -2.94 3.37 18.91
N PHE A 86 -3.60 2.33 19.41
CA PHE A 86 -5.08 2.32 19.48
C PHE A 86 -5.61 3.47 20.33
N ARG A 87 -5.04 3.71 21.52
CA ARG A 87 -5.49 4.75 22.44
C ARG A 87 -5.19 6.16 21.91
N ALA A 88 -3.95 6.42 21.50
CA ALA A 88 -3.53 7.76 21.11
C ALA A 88 -4.01 8.11 19.70
N MET A 89 -3.95 7.17 18.75
CA MET A 89 -4.33 7.43 17.36
C MET A 89 -5.83 7.35 17.15
N HIS A 90 -6.47 6.19 17.41
CA HIS A 90 -7.86 5.96 17.06
C HIS A 90 -8.86 6.60 18.03
N ALA A 91 -8.69 6.39 19.33
CA ALA A 91 -9.56 6.98 20.33
C ALA A 91 -9.20 8.46 20.65
N GLY A 92 -8.03 8.91 20.22
CA GLY A 92 -7.50 10.24 20.46
C GLY A 92 -7.41 11.11 19.21
N LEU A 93 -6.24 11.15 18.59
CA LEU A 93 -5.89 12.06 17.47
C LEU A 93 -6.92 12.04 16.33
N ALA A 94 -7.40 10.86 15.92
CA ALA A 94 -8.36 10.71 14.81
C ALA A 94 -9.68 11.47 15.05
N THR A 95 -10.04 11.72 16.31
CA THR A 95 -11.30 12.41 16.66
C THR A 95 -11.27 13.93 16.39
N PHE A 96 -10.09 14.49 16.07
CA PHE A 96 -9.89 15.92 15.82
C PHE A 96 -9.72 16.27 14.33
N PHE A 97 -9.65 15.26 13.46
CA PHE A 97 -9.55 15.53 12.03
C PHE A 97 -10.83 16.09 11.48
N GLU A 98 -10.76 17.19 10.75
CA GLU A 98 -11.81 17.74 9.93
C GLU A 98 -11.56 17.40 8.44
N PRO A 99 -12.53 17.57 7.53
CA PRO A 99 -12.36 17.22 6.12
C PRO A 99 -11.13 17.85 5.46
N GLU A 100 -10.81 19.11 5.80
CA GLU A 100 -9.64 19.81 5.27
C GLU A 100 -8.32 19.18 5.73
N ASP A 101 -8.29 18.64 6.96
CA ASP A 101 -7.13 17.95 7.52
C ASP A 101 -6.92 16.62 6.80
N ILE A 102 -8.01 15.90 6.48
CA ILE A 102 -7.98 14.66 5.68
C ILE A 102 -7.48 14.94 4.26
N TYR A 103 -8.05 15.96 3.59
CA TYR A 103 -7.63 16.32 2.23
C TYR A 103 -6.14 16.60 2.14
N ILE A 104 -5.60 17.46 3.03
CA ILE A 104 -4.20 17.83 2.96
C ILE A 104 -3.26 16.66 3.32
N ALA A 105 -3.66 15.81 4.26
CA ALA A 105 -2.89 14.61 4.63
C ALA A 105 -2.84 13.61 3.47
N ASN A 106 -3.97 13.31 2.84
CA ASN A 106 -4.05 12.40 1.70
C ASN A 106 -3.30 12.95 0.48
N LEU A 107 -3.44 14.24 0.17
CA LEU A 107 -2.71 14.86 -0.93
C LEU A 107 -1.20 14.77 -0.74
N VAL A 108 -0.68 15.26 0.39
CA VAL A 108 0.77 15.28 0.63
C VAL A 108 1.34 13.87 0.85
N GLY A 109 0.57 12.97 1.48
CA GLY A 109 0.95 11.57 1.61
C GLY A 109 1.10 10.91 0.24
N ALA A 110 0.13 11.09 -0.64
CA ALA A 110 0.20 10.58 -2.01
C ALA A 110 1.38 11.18 -2.83
N LEU A 111 1.63 12.48 -2.70
CA LEU A 111 2.79 13.13 -3.32
C LEU A 111 4.11 12.57 -2.78
N ASN A 112 4.18 12.26 -1.48
CA ASN A 112 5.35 11.61 -0.89
C ASN A 112 5.54 10.19 -1.43
N GLN A 113 4.48 9.42 -1.63
CA GLN A 113 4.53 8.11 -2.30
C GLN A 113 5.12 8.25 -3.72
N ILE A 114 4.60 9.18 -4.53
CA ILE A 114 5.12 9.45 -5.88
C ILE A 114 6.61 9.83 -5.82
N ASN A 115 6.98 10.70 -4.88
CA ASN A 115 8.38 11.10 -4.69
C ASN A 115 9.30 9.92 -4.41
N ASN A 116 8.79 8.88 -3.78
CA ASN A 116 9.52 7.66 -3.41
C ASN A 116 9.44 6.53 -4.47
N GLY A 117 8.84 6.80 -5.65
CA GLY A 117 8.77 5.82 -6.75
C GLY A 117 7.55 4.89 -6.69
N VAL A 118 6.59 5.18 -5.82
CA VAL A 118 5.30 4.49 -5.77
C VAL A 118 4.37 5.11 -6.82
N THR A 119 3.76 4.28 -7.66
CA THR A 119 2.76 4.72 -8.65
C THR A 119 1.34 4.36 -8.23
N THR A 120 1.21 3.38 -7.34
CA THR A 120 -0.09 2.91 -6.85
C THR A 120 -0.04 2.74 -5.34
N LEU A 121 -1.03 3.27 -4.63
CA LEU A 121 -1.21 3.04 -3.20
C LEU A 121 -2.60 2.50 -2.89
N VAL A 122 -2.70 1.71 -1.83
CA VAL A 122 -3.97 1.24 -1.27
C VAL A 122 -4.19 1.97 0.07
N ASP A 123 -5.05 2.98 0.03
CA ASP A 123 -5.36 3.83 1.19
C ASP A 123 -6.41 3.18 2.08
N TRP A 124 -5.99 2.54 3.17
CA TRP A 124 -6.86 1.98 4.18
C TRP A 124 -7.40 3.10 5.09
N HIS A 125 -8.47 3.77 4.63
CA HIS A 125 -8.95 5.03 5.20
C HIS A 125 -10.08 4.83 6.20
N HIS A 126 -9.77 4.90 7.49
CA HIS A 126 -10.75 4.69 8.57
C HIS A 126 -11.07 5.97 9.38
N CYS A 127 -10.63 7.13 8.91
CA CYS A 127 -10.96 8.42 9.54
C CYS A 127 -12.18 9.10 8.87
N ASN A 128 -13.18 8.31 8.44
CA ASN A 128 -14.38 8.79 7.75
C ASN A 128 -15.54 8.99 8.76
N ARG A 129 -15.58 10.13 9.45
CA ARG A 129 -16.65 10.45 10.41
C ARG A 129 -17.93 10.92 9.73
N THR A 130 -17.83 11.54 8.56
CA THR A 130 -18.93 12.04 7.75
C THR A 130 -18.64 11.81 6.27
N PRO A 131 -19.62 11.90 5.38
CA PRO A 131 -19.40 11.87 3.93
C PRO A 131 -18.36 12.87 3.41
N ASP A 132 -18.27 14.06 4.03
CA ASP A 132 -17.31 15.10 3.64
C ASP A 132 -15.86 14.66 3.89
N HIS A 133 -15.60 13.80 4.91
CA HIS A 133 -14.27 13.21 5.15
C HIS A 133 -13.89 12.25 4.03
N SER A 134 -14.82 11.38 3.59
CA SER A 134 -14.59 10.48 2.47
C SER A 134 -14.32 11.24 1.18
N ASP A 135 -15.13 12.27 0.90
CA ASP A 135 -14.94 13.11 -0.29
C ASP A 135 -13.60 13.85 -0.27
N ALA A 136 -13.21 14.41 0.88
CA ALA A 136 -11.94 15.10 1.07
C ALA A 136 -10.72 14.16 0.87
N ALA A 137 -10.80 12.92 1.36
CA ALA A 137 -9.77 11.92 1.14
C ALA A 137 -9.58 11.61 -0.35
N ILE A 138 -10.69 11.36 -1.05
CA ILE A 138 -10.69 11.09 -2.49
C ILE A 138 -10.17 12.29 -3.27
N ASP A 139 -10.58 13.54 -2.92
CA ASP A 139 -10.11 14.77 -3.57
C ASP A 139 -8.58 14.90 -3.46
N GLY A 140 -8.00 14.62 -2.28
CA GLY A 140 -6.56 14.64 -2.08
C GLY A 140 -5.82 13.61 -2.94
N LEU A 141 -6.34 12.38 -3.03
CA LEU A 141 -5.79 11.34 -3.89
C LEU A 141 -5.89 11.69 -5.37
N GLU A 142 -7.06 12.16 -5.84
CA GLU A 142 -7.27 12.56 -7.24
C GLU A 142 -6.37 13.75 -7.63
N GLU A 143 -6.24 14.79 -6.79
CA GLU A 143 -5.39 15.95 -7.07
C GLU A 143 -3.91 15.60 -7.12
N SER A 144 -3.45 14.62 -6.33
CA SER A 144 -2.05 14.16 -6.37
C SER A 144 -1.67 13.54 -7.70
N GLY A 145 -2.64 13.00 -8.45
CA GLY A 145 -2.45 12.26 -9.69
C GLY A 145 -1.97 10.82 -9.52
N ILE A 146 -1.82 10.33 -8.30
CA ILE A 146 -1.45 8.93 -8.02
C ILE A 146 -2.56 7.96 -8.43
N ARG A 147 -2.19 6.73 -8.79
CA ARG A 147 -3.18 5.64 -8.82
C ARG A 147 -3.45 5.17 -7.39
N ALA A 148 -4.73 5.00 -7.03
CA ALA A 148 -5.08 4.57 -5.70
C ALA A 148 -6.30 3.65 -5.66
N VAL A 149 -6.33 2.76 -4.65
CA VAL A 149 -7.54 2.11 -4.20
C VAL A 149 -7.91 2.73 -2.86
N PHE A 150 -8.93 3.58 -2.86
CA PHE A 150 -9.48 4.16 -1.64
C PHE A 150 -10.37 3.13 -0.94
N LEU A 151 -9.87 2.56 0.14
CA LEU A 151 -10.63 1.61 0.97
C LEU A 151 -11.41 2.39 2.03
N HIS A 152 -12.73 2.52 1.82
CA HIS A 152 -13.61 3.19 2.78
C HIS A 152 -13.73 2.37 4.05
N GLY A 153 -13.33 2.93 5.18
CA GLY A 153 -13.43 2.33 6.51
C GLY A 153 -14.14 3.25 7.51
N THR A 154 -14.36 2.75 8.71
CA THR A 154 -15.04 3.46 9.78
C THR A 154 -14.08 3.81 10.92
N PRO A 155 -14.26 4.95 11.61
CA PRO A 155 -13.48 5.30 12.79
C PRO A 155 -13.77 4.37 13.98
N LYS A 156 -12.83 4.33 14.93
CA LYS A 156 -12.90 3.49 16.14
C LYS A 156 -12.77 4.36 17.41
N PRO A 157 -13.66 5.34 17.64
CA PRO A 157 -13.66 6.12 18.86
C PRO A 157 -14.19 5.31 20.03
N ASP A 158 -13.89 5.74 21.25
CA ASP A 158 -14.61 5.25 22.41
C ASP A 158 -16.11 5.57 22.28
N PRO A 159 -17.01 4.64 22.64
CA PRO A 159 -18.44 4.87 22.51
C PRO A 159 -18.92 5.96 23.48
N ALA A 160 -19.74 6.88 22.99
CA ALA A 160 -20.43 7.82 23.87
C ALA A 160 -21.49 7.07 24.73
N PRO A 161 -21.87 7.61 25.92
CA PRO A 161 -22.88 6.97 26.75
C PRO A 161 -24.17 6.64 25.99
N GLY A 162 -24.56 5.37 25.99
CA GLY A 162 -25.76 4.88 25.31
C GLY A 162 -25.59 4.60 23.81
N GLN A 163 -24.40 4.77 23.26
CA GLN A 163 -24.07 4.36 21.89
C GLN A 163 -23.47 2.95 21.89
N PRO A 164 -23.70 2.15 20.82
CA PRO A 164 -23.04 0.86 20.67
C PRO A 164 -21.52 1.04 20.51
N HIS A 165 -20.77 0.02 20.91
CA HIS A 165 -19.34 -0.04 20.64
C HIS A 165 -19.12 -0.20 19.12
N PHE A 166 -18.03 0.33 18.59
CA PHE A 166 -17.74 0.27 17.14
C PHE A 166 -17.76 -1.18 16.59
N SER A 167 -17.41 -2.18 17.40
CA SER A 167 -17.45 -3.61 17.02
C SER A 167 -18.85 -4.14 16.71
N GLU A 168 -19.90 -3.43 17.12
CA GLU A 168 -21.32 -3.77 16.92
C GLU A 168 -21.96 -2.91 15.80
N VAL A 169 -21.16 -2.09 15.11
CA VAL A 169 -21.65 -1.16 14.08
C VAL A 169 -21.12 -1.62 12.71
N PRO A 170 -21.99 -2.06 11.79
CA PRO A 170 -21.59 -2.46 10.45
C PRO A 170 -21.15 -1.26 9.60
N MET A 171 -20.55 -1.55 8.46
CA MET A 171 -20.21 -0.54 7.45
C MET A 171 -21.44 0.29 7.07
N PRO A 172 -21.30 1.62 6.88
CA PRO A 172 -22.41 2.52 6.54
C PRO A 172 -22.86 2.29 5.09
N GLU A 173 -23.76 1.34 4.87
CA GLU A 173 -24.22 0.91 3.53
C GLU A 173 -24.64 2.11 2.65
N ASN A 174 -25.38 3.07 3.20
CA ASN A 174 -25.82 4.26 2.45
C ASN A 174 -24.64 5.07 1.89
N GLU A 175 -23.54 5.19 2.66
CA GLU A 175 -22.35 5.89 2.21
C GLU A 175 -21.59 5.09 1.16
N VAL A 176 -21.44 3.78 1.37
CA VAL A 176 -20.84 2.87 0.38
C VAL A 176 -21.60 2.95 -0.95
N VAL A 177 -22.92 2.87 -0.91
CA VAL A 177 -23.77 3.01 -2.10
C VAL A 177 -23.62 4.40 -2.73
N ARG A 178 -23.60 5.48 -1.93
CA ARG A 178 -23.41 6.86 -2.44
C ARG A 178 -22.12 6.98 -3.25
N LEU A 179 -21.02 6.50 -2.70
CA LEU A 179 -19.71 6.55 -3.37
C LEU A 179 -19.70 5.64 -4.60
N ARG A 180 -20.10 4.38 -4.44
CA ARG A 180 -20.02 3.35 -5.50
C ARG A 180 -20.93 3.63 -6.69
N SER A 181 -22.12 4.19 -6.47
CA SER A 181 -23.03 4.60 -7.55
C SER A 181 -22.75 6.00 -8.11
N GLY A 182 -21.95 6.81 -7.40
CA GLY A 182 -21.59 8.19 -7.76
C GLY A 182 -20.18 8.30 -8.34
N ARG A 183 -19.34 9.10 -7.65
CA ARG A 183 -17.98 9.44 -8.13
C ARG A 183 -17.04 8.24 -8.32
N MET A 184 -17.28 7.13 -7.60
CA MET A 184 -16.46 5.91 -7.61
C MET A 184 -17.10 4.77 -8.42
N SER A 185 -18.04 5.07 -9.31
CA SER A 185 -18.76 4.06 -10.11
C SER A 185 -17.90 3.39 -11.19
N CYS A 186 -16.81 4.02 -11.62
CA CYS A 186 -15.93 3.50 -12.67
C CYS A 186 -14.70 2.82 -12.08
N SER A 187 -14.49 1.55 -12.40
CA SER A 187 -13.32 0.77 -11.99
C SER A 187 -12.07 0.97 -12.86
N ASP A 188 -12.17 1.82 -13.90
CA ASP A 188 -11.05 2.11 -14.82
C ASP A 188 -10.41 3.49 -14.58
N LYS A 189 -10.84 4.22 -13.55
CA LYS A 189 -10.20 5.47 -13.12
C LYS A 189 -8.88 5.20 -12.38
N LYS A 190 -8.02 6.25 -12.28
CA LYS A 190 -6.80 6.19 -11.46
C LYS A 190 -7.14 5.93 -9.98
N VAL A 191 -8.17 6.59 -9.44
CA VAL A 191 -8.65 6.35 -8.07
C VAL A 191 -9.93 5.52 -8.14
N THR A 192 -9.88 4.34 -7.51
CA THR A 192 -10.98 3.38 -7.43
C THR A 192 -11.37 3.14 -5.98
N MET A 193 -12.46 2.41 -5.73
CA MET A 193 -13.00 2.18 -4.39
C MET A 193 -12.92 0.70 -3.99
N GLY A 194 -12.66 0.49 -2.70
CA GLY A 194 -12.85 -0.78 -1.99
C GLY A 194 -13.38 -0.52 -0.58
N LEU A 195 -13.40 -1.54 0.25
CA LEU A 195 -13.83 -1.45 1.65
C LEU A 195 -12.69 -1.79 2.61
N ALA A 196 -12.66 -1.07 3.73
CA ALA A 196 -11.78 -1.28 4.86
C ALA A 196 -12.63 -1.69 6.07
N ILE A 197 -12.99 -2.97 6.14
CA ILE A 197 -13.89 -3.49 7.19
C ILE A 197 -13.14 -3.82 8.48
N LEU A 198 -13.84 -3.84 9.60
CA LEU A 198 -13.27 -4.20 10.89
C LEU A 198 -12.76 -5.64 10.93
N GLY A 199 -13.48 -6.54 10.29
CA GLY A 199 -13.16 -7.96 10.25
C GLY A 199 -13.30 -8.67 11.59
N PRO A 200 -13.07 -10.00 11.64
CA PRO A 200 -13.33 -10.82 12.81
C PRO A 200 -12.50 -10.47 14.05
N GLN A 201 -11.35 -9.82 13.89
CA GLN A 201 -10.58 -9.37 15.05
C GLN A 201 -11.30 -8.28 15.84
N MET A 202 -12.04 -7.40 15.17
CA MET A 202 -12.56 -6.17 15.77
C MET A 202 -14.08 -6.05 15.76
N ALA A 203 -14.81 -6.94 15.08
CA ALA A 203 -16.26 -6.89 14.97
C ALA A 203 -16.91 -8.23 15.37
N VAL A 204 -18.13 -8.15 15.90
CA VAL A 204 -18.94 -9.33 16.19
C VAL A 204 -19.30 -10.10 14.92
N ASN A 205 -19.61 -11.40 15.03
CA ASN A 205 -19.91 -12.25 13.87
C ASN A 205 -20.97 -11.65 12.94
N GLU A 206 -22.03 -11.10 13.50
CA GLU A 206 -23.17 -10.52 12.76
C GLU A 206 -22.74 -9.33 11.90
N VAL A 207 -21.89 -8.46 12.43
CA VAL A 207 -21.30 -7.31 11.70
C VAL A 207 -20.38 -7.80 10.62
N CYS A 208 -19.49 -8.74 10.90
CA CYS A 208 -18.60 -9.33 9.90
C CYS A 208 -19.37 -9.90 8.71
N MET A 209 -20.44 -10.65 8.97
CA MET A 209 -21.26 -11.28 7.92
C MET A 209 -21.99 -10.23 7.07
N GLN A 210 -22.47 -9.12 7.67
CA GLN A 210 -23.07 -8.01 6.93
C GLN A 210 -22.03 -7.32 6.05
N ASP A 211 -20.84 -7.04 6.58
CA ASP A 211 -19.77 -6.35 5.86
C ASP A 211 -19.23 -7.20 4.71
N PHE A 212 -19.00 -8.50 4.89
CA PHE A 212 -18.62 -9.42 3.82
C PHE A 212 -19.68 -9.51 2.72
N LYS A 213 -20.96 -9.55 3.12
CA LYS A 213 -22.06 -9.56 2.15
C LYS A 213 -22.13 -8.27 1.35
N LEU A 214 -22.01 -7.11 2.00
CA LEU A 214 -21.98 -5.80 1.34
C LEU A 214 -20.83 -5.72 0.33
N ALA A 215 -19.63 -6.17 0.73
CA ALA A 215 -18.47 -6.22 -0.15
C ALA A 215 -18.73 -7.03 -1.42
N LYS A 216 -19.30 -8.22 -1.26
CA LYS A 216 -19.63 -9.11 -2.37
C LYS A 216 -20.73 -8.54 -3.27
N ASP A 217 -21.81 -8.02 -2.68
CA ASP A 217 -22.96 -7.47 -3.42
C ASP A 217 -22.56 -6.23 -4.24
N MET A 218 -21.56 -5.46 -3.78
CA MET A 218 -21.04 -4.27 -4.47
C MET A 218 -19.84 -4.56 -5.39
N ASP A 219 -19.37 -5.81 -5.44
CA ASP A 219 -18.16 -6.23 -6.18
C ASP A 219 -16.96 -5.34 -5.84
N LEU A 220 -16.66 -5.22 -4.54
CA LEU A 220 -15.56 -4.41 -4.03
C LEU A 220 -14.45 -5.28 -3.44
N VAL A 221 -13.21 -4.95 -3.76
CA VAL A 221 -12.07 -5.46 -3.00
C VAL A 221 -12.17 -4.95 -1.56
N THR A 222 -11.84 -5.82 -0.60
CA THR A 222 -12.10 -5.57 0.80
C THR A 222 -10.93 -6.01 1.64
N SER A 223 -10.41 -5.10 2.45
CA SER A 223 -9.26 -5.35 3.32
C SER A 223 -9.64 -5.24 4.79
N MET A 224 -8.98 -6.03 5.62
CA MET A 224 -9.15 -6.02 7.09
C MET A 224 -7.84 -6.32 7.80
N HIS A 225 -7.67 -5.77 9.01
CA HIS A 225 -6.53 -6.06 9.87
C HIS A 225 -6.74 -7.35 10.67
N HIS A 226 -5.64 -8.08 10.88
CA HIS A 226 -5.59 -9.20 11.81
C HIS A 226 -4.19 -9.27 12.45
N SER A 227 -3.97 -8.55 13.55
CA SER A 227 -2.65 -8.45 14.21
C SER A 227 -2.62 -9.05 15.62
N GLY A 228 -3.77 -9.38 16.21
CA GLY A 228 -3.89 -9.86 17.60
C GLY A 228 -4.47 -11.26 17.74
N LEU A 229 -4.22 -11.87 18.92
CA LEU A 229 -4.76 -13.20 19.29
C LEU A 229 -6.25 -13.19 19.58
N GLN A 230 -6.76 -12.06 20.11
CA GLN A 230 -8.16 -11.95 20.49
C GLN A 230 -9.01 -11.68 19.25
N MET A 231 -10.10 -12.42 19.12
CA MET A 231 -11.10 -12.26 18.09
C MET A 231 -12.45 -11.98 18.73
N VAL A 232 -13.11 -10.91 18.25
CA VAL A 232 -14.48 -10.57 18.65
C VAL A 232 -15.48 -11.44 17.89
N GLY A 233 -15.23 -11.68 16.61
CA GLY A 233 -16.01 -12.55 15.73
C GLY A 233 -15.34 -13.90 15.49
N GLU A 234 -15.24 -14.76 16.52
CA GLU A 234 -14.46 -16.01 16.49
C GLU A 234 -14.83 -17.00 15.38
N GLN A 235 -16.07 -16.93 14.88
CA GLN A 235 -16.59 -17.85 13.86
C GLN A 235 -16.72 -17.20 12.48
N ALA A 236 -16.48 -15.90 12.36
CA ALA A 236 -16.82 -15.16 11.16
C ALA A 236 -16.10 -15.67 9.89
N TYR A 237 -14.82 -16.06 9.95
CA TYR A 237 -14.13 -16.62 8.78
C TYR A 237 -14.79 -17.94 8.32
N SER A 238 -15.06 -18.85 9.23
CA SER A 238 -15.69 -20.13 8.88
C SER A 238 -17.14 -19.97 8.40
N MET A 239 -17.89 -19.03 8.95
CA MET A 239 -19.24 -18.69 8.49
C MET A 239 -19.19 -18.08 7.07
N ALA A 240 -18.33 -17.09 6.87
CA ALA A 240 -18.18 -16.44 5.57
C ALA A 240 -17.70 -17.40 4.48
N TYR A 241 -16.80 -18.33 4.80
CA TYR A 241 -16.36 -19.38 3.87
C TYR A 241 -17.52 -20.29 3.47
N LYS A 242 -18.29 -20.77 4.45
CA LYS A 242 -19.47 -21.61 4.22
C LYS A 242 -20.52 -20.92 3.33
N ASP A 243 -20.71 -19.62 3.51
CA ASP A 243 -21.65 -18.82 2.74
C ASP A 243 -21.05 -18.27 1.44
N SER A 244 -19.83 -18.72 1.09
CA SER A 244 -19.10 -18.30 -0.13
C SER A 244 -18.90 -16.78 -0.23
N LEU A 245 -18.69 -16.11 0.90
CA LEU A 245 -18.44 -14.67 0.99
C LEU A 245 -16.96 -14.31 0.95
N LEU A 246 -16.06 -15.30 1.07
CA LEU A 246 -14.61 -15.12 0.92
C LEU A 246 -14.17 -15.43 -0.51
N GLY A 247 -13.02 -14.91 -0.90
CA GLY A 247 -12.42 -15.11 -2.22
C GLY A 247 -11.26 -14.13 -2.46
N GLU A 248 -10.79 -14.04 -3.69
CA GLU A 248 -9.70 -13.16 -4.12
C GLU A 248 -9.95 -11.66 -3.91
N HIS A 249 -11.18 -11.26 -3.63
CA HIS A 249 -11.55 -9.88 -3.30
C HIS A 249 -11.30 -9.55 -1.82
N ILE A 250 -10.93 -10.51 -1.00
CA ILE A 250 -10.65 -10.34 0.43
C ILE A 250 -9.14 -10.26 0.64
N ASN A 251 -8.70 -9.22 1.31
CA ASN A 251 -7.30 -9.00 1.68
C ASN A 251 -7.14 -8.92 3.20
N ILE A 252 -6.17 -9.66 3.74
CA ILE A 252 -5.84 -9.66 5.17
C ILE A 252 -4.52 -8.92 5.35
N VAL A 253 -4.51 -7.89 6.19
CA VAL A 253 -3.30 -7.15 6.56
C VAL A 253 -2.72 -7.73 7.84
N HIS A 254 -1.41 -7.88 7.91
CA HIS A 254 -0.59 -8.49 8.97
C HIS A 254 -0.78 -10.01 9.06
N GLY A 255 -1.80 -10.48 9.73
CA GLY A 255 -2.10 -11.92 9.88
C GLY A 255 -1.17 -12.66 10.84
N ASN A 256 -0.34 -11.98 11.62
CA ASN A 256 0.69 -12.59 12.47
C ASN A 256 0.12 -13.64 13.43
N GLU A 257 -1.01 -13.35 14.03
CA GLU A 257 -1.67 -14.19 15.06
C GLU A 257 -2.86 -14.98 14.53
N LEU A 258 -3.02 -15.07 13.19
CA LEU A 258 -4.04 -15.96 12.59
C LEU A 258 -3.86 -17.41 13.08
N LEU A 259 -4.93 -18.03 13.53
CA LEU A 259 -4.94 -19.45 13.82
C LEU A 259 -4.76 -20.26 12.53
N GLU A 260 -4.15 -21.43 12.61
CA GLU A 260 -3.90 -22.25 11.40
C GLU A 260 -5.20 -22.62 10.69
N LYS A 261 -6.26 -22.94 11.43
CA LYS A 261 -7.58 -23.23 10.86
C LYS A 261 -8.16 -22.06 10.03
N ASP A 262 -7.92 -20.82 10.49
CA ASP A 262 -8.42 -19.61 9.82
C ASP A 262 -7.55 -19.28 8.60
N LEU A 263 -6.23 -19.49 8.71
CA LEU A 263 -5.31 -19.37 7.58
C LEU A 263 -5.65 -20.36 6.47
N GLU A 264 -5.96 -21.60 6.81
CA GLU A 264 -6.39 -22.62 5.83
C GLU A 264 -7.69 -22.18 5.12
N VAL A 265 -8.70 -21.76 5.87
CA VAL A 265 -9.95 -21.25 5.30
C VAL A 265 -9.71 -20.07 4.36
N LEU A 266 -8.86 -19.13 4.73
CA LEU A 266 -8.54 -17.95 3.93
C LEU A 266 -7.75 -18.33 2.67
N THR A 267 -6.73 -19.18 2.78
CA THR A 267 -5.96 -19.63 1.61
C THR A 267 -6.78 -20.48 0.66
N ASP A 268 -7.63 -21.37 1.18
CA ASP A 268 -8.54 -22.20 0.37
C ASP A 268 -9.59 -21.38 -0.38
N SER A 269 -10.00 -20.24 0.20
CA SER A 269 -10.92 -19.30 -0.47
C SER A 269 -10.26 -18.46 -1.56
N GLY A 270 -8.93 -18.39 -1.61
CA GLY A 270 -8.19 -17.51 -2.50
C GLY A 270 -7.97 -16.09 -1.95
N ALA A 271 -8.21 -15.85 -0.64
CA ALA A 271 -7.97 -14.55 -0.02
C ALA A 271 -6.50 -14.15 -0.12
N THR A 272 -6.24 -12.86 -0.25
CA THR A 272 -4.89 -12.29 -0.40
C THR A 272 -4.34 -11.73 0.91
N PHE A 273 -3.04 -11.47 0.96
CA PHE A 273 -2.37 -11.05 2.19
C PHE A 273 -1.39 -9.90 1.93
N THR A 274 -1.40 -8.91 2.82
CA THR A 274 -0.45 -7.80 2.80
C THR A 274 0.34 -7.75 4.10
N ILE A 275 1.67 -7.76 4.00
CA ILE A 275 2.62 -7.76 5.11
C ILE A 275 3.22 -6.35 5.28
N THR A 276 3.35 -5.90 6.52
CA THR A 276 3.93 -4.58 6.85
C THR A 276 5.07 -4.76 7.85
N ALA A 277 6.12 -5.45 7.44
CA ALA A 277 7.15 -6.01 8.32
C ALA A 277 7.78 -5.01 9.31
N GLU A 278 7.99 -3.74 8.92
CA GLU A 278 8.59 -2.72 9.80
C GLU A 278 7.68 -2.42 10.99
N VAL A 279 6.38 -2.21 10.75
CA VAL A 279 5.41 -1.92 11.81
C VAL A 279 5.11 -3.17 12.64
N GLU A 280 4.99 -4.33 12.01
CA GLU A 280 4.77 -5.61 12.70
C GLU A 280 5.88 -5.92 13.71
N MET A 281 7.13 -5.68 13.33
CA MET A 281 8.28 -5.83 14.24
C MET A 281 8.30 -4.77 15.34
N GLN A 282 8.03 -3.50 14.98
CA GLN A 282 8.01 -2.40 15.93
C GLN A 282 6.94 -2.59 17.01
N MET A 283 5.76 -3.00 16.61
CA MET A 283 4.62 -3.19 17.52
C MET A 283 4.56 -4.57 18.17
N SER A 284 5.52 -5.43 17.85
CA SER A 284 5.63 -6.81 18.40
C SER A 284 4.37 -7.65 18.15
N TYR A 285 3.87 -7.67 16.91
CA TYR A 285 2.66 -8.44 16.53
C TYR A 285 2.88 -9.96 16.48
N GLY A 286 4.03 -10.45 16.90
CA GLY A 286 4.36 -11.87 16.87
C GLY A 286 5.20 -12.27 15.64
N ASN A 287 5.16 -13.56 15.28
CA ASN A 287 5.91 -14.04 14.12
C ASN A 287 5.26 -13.59 12.82
N PRO A 288 6.04 -13.19 11.81
CA PRO A 288 5.50 -12.78 10.52
C PRO A 288 4.65 -13.88 9.88
N LEU A 289 3.49 -13.51 9.35
CA LEU A 289 2.63 -14.42 8.60
C LEU A 289 3.32 -14.91 7.32
N SER A 290 4.11 -14.05 6.70
CA SER A 290 4.87 -14.31 5.48
C SER A 290 5.68 -15.63 5.55
N ALA A 291 6.27 -15.97 6.69
CA ALA A 291 6.96 -17.26 6.87
C ALA A 291 6.02 -18.46 6.72
N ARG A 292 4.76 -18.34 7.16
CA ARG A 292 3.73 -19.38 7.02
C ARG A 292 3.22 -19.47 5.57
N LEU A 293 3.00 -18.33 4.93
CA LEU A 293 2.59 -18.24 3.52
C LEU A 293 3.65 -18.82 2.57
N LEU A 294 4.94 -18.48 2.79
CA LEU A 294 6.05 -19.04 2.02
C LEU A 294 6.15 -20.56 2.11
N LYS A 295 5.89 -21.15 3.28
CA LYS A 295 5.83 -22.61 3.45
C LYS A 295 4.68 -23.25 2.67
N LYS A 296 3.57 -22.54 2.53
CA LYS A 296 2.42 -22.96 1.72
C LYS A 296 2.60 -22.62 0.22
N ASN A 297 3.71 -22.00 -0.15
CA ASN A 297 3.95 -21.45 -1.48
C ASN A 297 2.83 -20.50 -1.93
N TYR A 298 2.31 -19.72 -0.97
CA TYR A 298 1.21 -18.79 -1.16
C TYR A 298 1.74 -17.36 -1.30
N PRO A 299 1.28 -16.58 -2.30
CA PRO A 299 1.76 -15.23 -2.54
C PRO A 299 1.28 -14.25 -1.48
N PHE A 300 2.00 -13.14 -1.32
CA PHE A 300 1.60 -11.99 -0.54
C PHE A 300 2.20 -10.71 -1.12
N SER A 301 1.66 -9.56 -0.75
CA SER A 301 2.18 -8.23 -1.05
C SER A 301 2.74 -7.54 0.19
N ILE A 302 3.31 -6.35 0.01
CA ILE A 302 3.85 -5.55 1.11
C ILE A 302 3.33 -4.12 1.11
N GLY A 303 3.26 -3.52 2.30
CA GLY A 303 2.82 -2.14 2.51
C GLY A 303 3.58 -1.43 3.62
N SER A 304 3.41 -0.11 3.70
CA SER A 304 4.10 0.75 4.68
C SER A 304 3.32 0.97 5.98
N ASP A 305 2.04 0.70 5.99
CA ASP A 305 1.10 0.87 7.09
C ASP A 305 0.95 2.34 7.54
N ILE A 306 1.78 2.85 8.44
CA ILE A 306 1.59 4.13 9.10
C ILE A 306 2.77 5.10 8.94
N GLU A 307 2.54 6.23 8.27
CA GLU A 307 3.54 7.32 8.19
C GLU A 307 3.78 8.03 9.53
N SER A 308 2.92 7.84 10.51
CA SER A 308 3.15 8.37 11.87
C SER A 308 4.33 7.69 12.58
N ALA A 309 4.74 6.49 12.16
CA ALA A 309 5.87 5.74 12.71
C ALA A 309 7.07 5.69 11.75
N TYR A 310 6.84 5.37 10.47
CA TYR A 310 7.91 5.11 9.50
C TYR A 310 7.72 5.86 8.19
N SER A 311 8.82 6.00 7.46
CA SER A 311 8.80 6.49 6.08
C SER A 311 8.17 5.44 5.16
N PRO A 312 7.32 5.83 4.19
CA PRO A 312 6.77 4.91 3.20
C PRO A 312 7.80 4.60 2.09
N ASP A 313 8.98 4.18 2.50
CA ASP A 313 10.09 3.81 1.61
C ASP A 313 9.98 2.34 1.20
N MET A 314 9.37 2.08 0.05
CA MET A 314 9.19 0.72 -0.47
C MET A 314 10.50 -0.03 -0.71
N PHE A 315 11.65 0.66 -0.92
CA PHE A 315 12.94 0.00 -0.99
C PHE A 315 13.35 -0.58 0.37
N ALA A 316 13.18 0.20 1.43
CA ALA A 316 13.45 -0.25 2.80
C ALA A 316 12.50 -1.37 3.20
N ILE A 317 11.21 -1.23 2.95
CA ILE A 317 10.18 -2.21 3.30
C ILE A 317 10.44 -3.55 2.59
N ALA A 318 10.69 -3.55 1.28
CA ALA A 318 10.99 -4.77 0.52
C ALA A 318 12.26 -5.46 1.04
N ARG A 319 13.32 -4.69 1.29
CA ARG A 319 14.58 -5.20 1.86
C ARG A 319 14.39 -5.75 3.26
N THR A 320 13.71 -5.03 4.13
CA THR A 320 13.43 -5.43 5.52
C THR A 320 12.60 -6.71 5.54
N THR A 321 11.51 -6.79 4.78
CA THR A 321 10.69 -8.00 4.66
C THR A 321 11.52 -9.20 4.22
N MET A 322 12.32 -9.05 3.15
CA MET A 322 13.20 -10.11 2.69
C MET A 322 14.19 -10.57 3.78
N GLN A 323 14.81 -9.64 4.50
CA GLN A 323 15.81 -9.96 5.53
C GLN A 323 15.17 -10.65 6.74
N VAL A 324 14.00 -10.18 7.17
CA VAL A 324 13.22 -10.78 8.26
C VAL A 324 12.87 -12.22 7.92
N GLU A 325 12.32 -12.46 6.74
CA GLU A 325 11.94 -13.79 6.29
C GLU A 325 13.15 -14.74 6.17
N ARG A 326 14.24 -14.27 5.58
CA ARG A 326 15.50 -15.05 5.51
C ARG A 326 16.02 -15.40 6.90
N HIS A 327 15.89 -14.48 7.87
CA HIS A 327 16.30 -14.73 9.25
C HIS A 327 15.43 -15.79 9.91
N PHE A 328 14.10 -15.64 9.86
CA PHE A 328 13.18 -16.59 10.49
C PHE A 328 13.30 -18.00 9.91
N LEU A 329 13.29 -18.14 8.59
CA LEU A 329 13.49 -19.44 7.93
C LEU A 329 14.83 -20.09 8.30
N SER A 330 15.90 -19.29 8.31
CA SER A 330 17.22 -19.79 8.70
C SER A 330 17.27 -20.27 10.15
N ARG A 331 16.64 -19.54 11.07
CA ARG A 331 16.57 -19.93 12.50
C ARG A 331 15.73 -21.18 12.70
N GLU A 332 14.61 -21.27 12.01
CA GLU A 332 13.75 -22.45 12.09
C GLU A 332 14.45 -23.71 11.57
N GLU A 333 15.05 -23.64 10.39
CA GLU A 333 15.79 -24.78 9.81
C GLU A 333 16.96 -25.21 10.72
N GLN A 334 17.73 -24.23 11.20
CA GLN A 334 18.84 -24.52 12.14
C GLN A 334 18.35 -25.17 13.44
N SER A 335 17.20 -24.77 13.94
CA SER A 335 16.60 -25.35 15.14
C SER A 335 16.17 -26.81 14.93
N LYS A 336 15.69 -27.17 13.73
CA LYS A 336 15.22 -28.51 13.38
C LYS A 336 16.36 -29.47 12.99
N THR A 337 17.33 -28.97 12.23
CA THR A 337 18.34 -29.82 11.57
C THR A 337 19.75 -29.63 12.11
N GLY A 338 20.00 -28.60 12.92
CA GLY A 338 21.32 -28.15 13.32
C GLY A 338 22.11 -27.44 12.21
N GLN A 339 21.57 -27.32 11.02
CA GLN A 339 22.21 -26.72 9.84
C GLN A 339 21.45 -25.48 9.34
N ARG A 340 22.16 -24.55 8.71
CA ARG A 340 21.55 -23.42 8.01
C ARG A 340 21.05 -23.88 6.65
N PRO A 341 19.92 -23.35 6.16
CA PRO A 341 19.43 -23.67 4.82
C PRO A 341 20.44 -23.22 3.74
N HIS A 342 20.61 -24.04 2.70
CA HIS A 342 21.43 -23.71 1.55
C HIS A 342 20.90 -24.39 0.28
N PRO A 343 20.41 -23.62 -0.70
CA PRO A 343 20.22 -22.17 -0.68
C PRO A 343 19.09 -21.72 0.26
N ILE A 344 19.06 -20.42 0.61
CA ILE A 344 17.88 -19.82 1.23
C ILE A 344 16.88 -19.52 0.11
N PRO A 345 15.63 -20.00 0.20
CA PRO A 345 14.67 -19.94 -0.93
C PRO A 345 14.16 -18.54 -1.26
N ILE A 346 14.39 -17.55 -0.40
CA ILE A 346 13.90 -16.17 -0.59
C ILE A 346 14.98 -15.32 -1.26
N THR A 347 14.61 -14.65 -2.32
CA THR A 347 15.49 -13.87 -3.20
C THR A 347 15.09 -12.40 -3.30
N THR A 348 15.91 -11.59 -3.93
CA THR A 348 15.57 -10.19 -4.27
C THR A 348 14.47 -10.11 -5.32
N SER A 349 14.27 -11.17 -6.13
CA SER A 349 13.17 -11.25 -7.08
C SER A 349 11.83 -11.34 -6.35
N ASP A 350 11.77 -12.18 -5.30
CA ASP A 350 10.55 -12.28 -4.49
C ASP A 350 10.23 -10.92 -3.84
N ALA A 351 11.23 -10.24 -3.27
CA ALA A 351 11.05 -8.94 -2.65
C ALA A 351 10.59 -7.85 -3.65
N PHE A 352 11.06 -7.93 -4.90
CA PHE A 352 10.61 -7.04 -5.96
C PHE A 352 9.16 -7.32 -6.36
N ASP A 353 8.80 -8.59 -6.53
CA ASP A 353 7.45 -9.01 -6.91
C ASP A 353 6.43 -8.68 -5.80
N TRP A 354 6.79 -8.79 -4.52
CA TRP A 354 5.95 -8.36 -3.39
C TRP A 354 5.62 -6.87 -3.45
N ALA A 355 6.58 -6.04 -3.87
CA ALA A 355 6.45 -4.59 -3.96
C ALA A 355 5.85 -4.10 -5.28
N THR A 356 5.53 -4.99 -6.23
CA THR A 356 5.05 -4.63 -7.57
C THR A 356 3.84 -5.47 -7.96
N ILE A 357 4.05 -6.58 -8.66
CA ILE A 357 2.99 -7.39 -9.26
C ILE A 357 2.06 -8.05 -8.23
N ASN A 358 2.58 -8.45 -7.06
CA ASN A 358 1.73 -9.06 -6.04
C ASN A 358 0.75 -8.05 -5.45
N GLY A 359 1.20 -6.82 -5.15
CA GLY A 359 0.29 -5.76 -4.71
C GLY A 359 -0.77 -5.42 -5.76
N ALA A 360 -0.40 -5.46 -7.04
CA ALA A 360 -1.37 -5.28 -8.12
C ALA A 360 -2.42 -6.42 -8.15
N LYS A 361 -2.00 -7.68 -8.00
CA LYS A 361 -2.89 -8.85 -7.95
C LYS A 361 -3.85 -8.80 -6.78
N ASP A 362 -3.36 -8.47 -5.59
CA ASP A 362 -4.15 -8.45 -4.37
C ASP A 362 -5.34 -7.46 -4.46
N PHE A 363 -5.23 -6.45 -5.33
CA PHE A 363 -6.26 -5.44 -5.54
C PHE A 363 -6.85 -5.44 -6.97
N ARG A 364 -6.73 -6.57 -7.71
CA ARG A 364 -7.31 -6.78 -9.05
C ARG A 364 -6.88 -5.72 -10.07
N LEU A 365 -5.60 -5.35 -10.04
CA LEU A 365 -4.99 -4.37 -10.94
C LEU A 365 -3.88 -4.95 -11.83
N ASP A 366 -3.61 -6.24 -11.74
CA ASP A 366 -2.50 -6.91 -12.43
C ASP A 366 -2.66 -7.02 -13.94
N ASP A 367 -3.88 -6.88 -14.43
CA ASP A 367 -4.17 -6.69 -15.86
C ASP A 367 -3.72 -5.30 -16.36
N LYS A 368 -3.56 -4.33 -15.46
CA LYS A 368 -3.26 -2.92 -15.78
C LYS A 368 -1.85 -2.50 -15.41
N ILE A 369 -1.31 -2.96 -14.29
CA ILE A 369 -0.04 -2.50 -13.71
C ILE A 369 0.79 -3.65 -13.10
N GLY A 370 1.90 -3.30 -12.44
CA GLY A 370 2.75 -4.23 -11.68
C GLY A 370 3.89 -4.86 -12.47
N THR A 371 3.81 -4.84 -13.81
CA THR A 371 4.89 -5.23 -14.73
C THR A 371 4.97 -4.25 -15.91
N LEU A 372 6.10 -4.24 -16.61
CA LEU A 372 6.26 -3.47 -17.86
C LEU A 372 5.98 -4.38 -19.06
N GLU A 373 4.75 -4.36 -19.54
CA GLU A 373 4.27 -5.19 -20.65
C GLU A 373 3.42 -4.36 -21.62
N ILE A 374 3.44 -4.74 -22.88
CA ILE A 374 2.58 -4.14 -23.92
C ILE A 374 1.11 -4.36 -23.53
N GLY A 375 0.32 -3.29 -23.58
CA GLY A 375 -1.09 -3.26 -23.21
C GLY A 375 -1.35 -2.76 -21.78
N LYS A 376 -0.36 -2.75 -20.90
CA LYS A 376 -0.50 -2.22 -19.53
C LYS A 376 -0.36 -0.70 -19.48
N LYS A 377 -0.86 -0.12 -18.41
CA LYS A 377 -0.71 1.31 -18.10
C LYS A 377 0.77 1.64 -17.90
N ALA A 378 1.17 2.80 -18.36
CA ALA A 378 2.54 3.29 -18.20
C ALA A 378 2.73 3.89 -16.79
N ASP A 379 2.72 3.00 -15.79
CA ASP A 379 3.06 3.27 -14.40
C ASP A 379 4.51 2.84 -14.18
N ILE A 380 5.45 3.79 -14.37
CA ILE A 380 6.88 3.51 -14.56
C ILE A 380 7.72 4.36 -13.62
N THR A 381 8.72 3.77 -12.99
CA THR A 381 9.73 4.46 -12.18
C THR A 381 11.11 4.28 -12.77
N LEU A 382 11.84 5.39 -12.91
CA LEU A 382 13.22 5.45 -13.41
C LEU A 382 14.16 5.83 -12.26
N LEU A 383 15.19 5.02 -12.05
CA LEU A 383 16.22 5.23 -11.01
C LEU A 383 17.55 5.57 -11.65
N ARG A 384 18.26 6.56 -11.10
CA ARG A 384 19.63 6.89 -11.55
C ARG A 384 20.61 5.77 -11.19
N ASN A 385 21.06 5.02 -12.21
CA ASN A 385 22.04 3.93 -12.06
C ASN A 385 23.51 4.42 -11.95
N ASN A 386 23.73 5.71 -12.12
CA ASN A 386 25.04 6.33 -11.97
C ASN A 386 25.25 7.05 -10.63
N ASP A 387 24.28 7.00 -9.73
CA ASP A 387 24.42 7.47 -8.36
C ASP A 387 25.51 6.68 -7.63
N LEU A 388 26.14 7.30 -6.65
CA LEU A 388 27.30 6.73 -5.93
C LEU A 388 27.05 5.33 -5.35
N ASN A 389 25.82 5.09 -4.85
CA ASN A 389 25.42 3.81 -4.24
C ASN A 389 25.02 2.73 -5.27
N LEU A 390 24.69 3.12 -6.51
CA LEU A 390 24.24 2.18 -7.56
C LEU A 390 25.27 1.97 -8.67
N LYS A 391 26.31 2.79 -8.73
CA LYS A 391 27.32 2.70 -9.77
C LYS A 391 28.05 1.36 -9.73
N ASN A 392 28.29 0.78 -10.92
CA ASN A 392 28.95 -0.50 -11.10
C ASN A 392 28.15 -1.70 -10.53
N SER A 393 26.85 -1.70 -10.74
CA SER A 393 25.95 -2.81 -10.40
C SER A 393 26.20 -4.03 -11.30
N PHE A 394 26.38 -5.21 -10.70
CA PHE A 394 26.48 -6.47 -11.44
C PHE A 394 25.11 -7.13 -11.70
N ASN A 395 24.12 -6.78 -10.90
CA ASN A 395 22.74 -7.25 -11.05
C ASN A 395 21.79 -6.09 -10.71
N PRO A 396 21.09 -5.53 -11.69
CA PRO A 396 20.18 -4.40 -11.50
C PRO A 396 19.07 -4.66 -10.47
N LEU A 397 18.48 -5.85 -10.48
CA LEU A 397 17.44 -6.21 -9.53
C LEU A 397 17.97 -6.25 -8.08
N HIS A 398 19.14 -6.87 -7.89
CA HIS A 398 19.79 -6.87 -6.57
C HIS A 398 20.11 -5.45 -6.12
N SER A 399 20.49 -4.57 -7.05
CA SER A 399 20.82 -3.20 -6.73
C SER A 399 19.60 -2.40 -6.30
N ILE A 400 18.46 -2.58 -6.96
CA ILE A 400 17.20 -1.94 -6.55
C ILE A 400 16.86 -2.34 -5.13
N ILE A 401 16.83 -3.63 -4.81
CA ILE A 401 16.37 -4.11 -3.50
C ILE A 401 17.41 -3.86 -2.40
N CYS A 402 18.70 -4.14 -2.67
CA CYS A 402 19.71 -4.10 -1.61
C CYS A 402 20.33 -2.71 -1.37
N TYR A 403 20.37 -1.86 -2.39
CA TYR A 403 21.07 -0.57 -2.35
C TYR A 403 20.17 0.63 -2.68
N GLY A 404 19.03 0.41 -3.36
CA GLY A 404 18.10 1.47 -3.75
C GLY A 404 17.51 2.19 -2.55
N HIS A 405 17.17 3.47 -2.76
CA HIS A 405 16.45 4.32 -1.80
C HIS A 405 15.73 5.46 -2.57
N PRO A 406 14.76 6.16 -1.96
CA PRO A 406 13.99 7.21 -2.62
C PRO A 406 14.82 8.31 -3.30
N GLY A 407 16.01 8.60 -2.77
CA GLY A 407 16.93 9.56 -3.37
C GLY A 407 17.43 9.17 -4.77
N ASN A 408 17.35 7.90 -5.16
CA ASN A 408 17.72 7.45 -6.51
C ASN A 408 16.60 7.65 -7.54
N VAL A 409 15.36 7.88 -7.11
CA VAL A 409 14.20 8.06 -7.99
C VAL A 409 14.33 9.37 -8.76
N ASP A 410 14.56 9.26 -10.05
CA ASP A 410 14.66 10.41 -10.96
C ASP A 410 13.31 10.81 -11.55
N THR A 411 12.63 9.86 -12.17
CA THR A 411 11.39 10.10 -12.90
C THR A 411 10.32 9.09 -12.49
N VAL A 412 9.09 9.57 -12.29
CA VAL A 412 7.91 8.75 -12.03
C VAL A 412 6.84 9.12 -13.05
N ILE A 413 6.30 8.12 -13.70
CA ILE A 413 5.25 8.25 -14.71
C ILE A 413 4.05 7.42 -14.23
N ILE A 414 2.86 8.02 -14.26
CA ILE A 414 1.60 7.34 -13.90
C ILE A 414 0.61 7.53 -15.06
N GLU A 415 0.22 6.43 -15.67
CA GLU A 415 -0.66 6.42 -16.83
C GLU A 415 -0.17 7.40 -17.94
N GLY A 416 1.16 7.40 -18.19
CA GLY A 416 1.78 8.26 -19.19
C GLY A 416 1.98 9.72 -18.77
N GLU A 417 1.51 10.13 -17.59
CA GLU A 417 1.77 11.48 -17.05
C GLU A 417 3.05 11.50 -16.22
N ILE A 418 3.91 12.49 -16.48
CA ILE A 418 5.17 12.66 -15.73
C ILE A 418 4.87 13.38 -14.41
N MET A 419 4.86 12.63 -13.31
CA MET A 419 4.59 13.13 -11.97
C MET A 419 5.85 13.66 -11.27
N LYS A 420 7.00 13.08 -11.57
CA LYS A 420 8.32 13.47 -11.07
C LYS A 420 9.31 13.42 -12.24
N GLN A 421 10.22 14.38 -12.35
CA GLN A 421 11.29 14.38 -13.35
C GLN A 421 12.52 15.09 -12.82
N ASN A 422 13.73 14.59 -13.13
CA ASN A 422 14.99 15.11 -12.64
C ASN A 422 15.04 15.24 -11.10
N GLY A 423 14.44 14.28 -10.41
CA GLY A 423 14.36 14.24 -8.94
C GLY A 423 13.39 15.23 -8.30
N LYS A 424 12.56 15.92 -9.08
CA LYS A 424 11.61 16.94 -8.58
C LYS A 424 10.18 16.56 -8.96
N LEU A 425 9.26 16.66 -7.99
CA LEU A 425 7.83 16.52 -8.24
C LEU A 425 7.35 17.60 -9.21
N ASN A 426 6.51 17.20 -10.16
CA ASN A 426 5.82 18.09 -11.09
C ASN A 426 4.45 18.47 -10.51
N PHE A 427 4.47 19.16 -9.38
CA PHE A 427 3.26 19.58 -8.66
C PHE A 427 3.36 21.07 -8.30
N ALA A 428 2.30 21.82 -8.64
CA ALA A 428 2.25 23.25 -8.35
C ALA A 428 2.00 23.49 -6.85
N ASP A 429 2.50 24.63 -6.33
CA ASP A 429 2.24 25.10 -4.97
C ASP A 429 2.57 24.13 -3.84
N LEU A 430 3.53 23.24 -4.06
CA LEU A 430 3.95 22.21 -3.10
C LEU A 430 4.28 22.83 -1.72
N ASP A 431 5.02 23.95 -1.68
CA ASP A 431 5.41 24.61 -0.44
C ASP A 431 4.19 25.08 0.38
N THR A 432 3.15 25.56 -0.29
CA THR A 432 1.88 25.94 0.36
C THR A 432 1.18 24.70 0.95
N LYS A 433 1.13 23.60 0.19
CA LYS A 433 0.54 22.33 0.70
C LYS A 433 1.32 21.77 1.89
N LEU A 434 2.64 21.83 1.87
CA LEU A 434 3.48 21.42 3.01
C LEU A 434 3.22 22.28 4.26
N SER A 435 3.08 23.60 4.09
CA SER A 435 2.75 24.52 5.19
C SER A 435 1.36 24.24 5.78
N ASN A 436 0.39 23.90 4.91
CA ASN A 436 -0.96 23.51 5.35
C ASN A 436 -0.95 22.20 6.13
N LEU A 437 -0.18 21.20 5.67
CA LEU A 437 -0.01 19.93 6.38
C LEU A 437 0.62 20.14 7.77
N GLU A 438 1.66 20.97 7.87
CA GLU A 438 2.28 21.29 9.16
C GLU A 438 1.28 21.96 10.11
N SER A 439 0.52 22.92 9.61
CA SER A 439 -0.49 23.64 10.40
C SER A 439 -1.60 22.70 10.89
N SER A 440 -2.10 21.82 10.01
CA SER A 440 -3.08 20.80 10.35
C SER A 440 -2.57 19.83 11.42
N GLY A 441 -1.40 19.23 11.21
CA GLY A 441 -0.81 18.29 12.18
C GLY A 441 -0.57 18.92 13.55
N ARG A 442 -0.08 20.18 13.60
CA ARG A 442 0.10 20.92 14.86
C ARG A 442 -1.22 21.23 15.56
N LYS A 443 -2.26 21.64 14.82
CA LYS A 443 -3.61 21.87 15.34
C LYS A 443 -4.13 20.59 16.03
N ILE A 444 -4.17 19.48 15.32
CA ILE A 444 -4.66 18.19 15.81
C ILE A 444 -3.90 17.74 17.06
N TYR A 445 -2.56 17.82 17.03
CA TYR A 445 -1.74 17.43 18.17
C TYR A 445 -1.97 18.31 19.40
N ASN A 446 -2.13 19.61 19.24
CA ASN A 446 -2.39 20.54 20.36
C ASN A 446 -3.79 20.32 20.96
N GLU A 447 -4.80 20.06 20.15
CA GLU A 447 -6.16 19.73 20.62
C GLU A 447 -6.16 18.42 21.39
N PHE A 448 -5.48 17.40 20.88
CA PHE A 448 -5.30 16.12 21.57
C PHE A 448 -4.61 16.34 22.94
N LYS A 449 -3.48 17.06 22.98
CA LYS A 449 -2.77 17.32 24.26
C LYS A 449 -3.62 18.10 25.26
N SER A 450 -4.43 19.05 24.82
CA SER A 450 -5.29 19.81 25.72
C SER A 450 -6.37 18.97 26.40
N LYS A 451 -6.94 17.99 25.67
CA LYS A 451 -7.87 16.99 26.23
C LYS A 451 -7.15 15.95 27.09
N ALA A 452 -5.97 15.49 26.66
CA ALA A 452 -5.16 14.53 27.41
C ALA A 452 -4.71 15.08 28.77
N ALA A 453 -4.43 16.38 28.86
CA ALA A 453 -4.10 17.04 30.14
C ALA A 453 -5.27 17.07 31.14
N THR A 454 -6.51 16.84 30.66
CA THR A 454 -7.73 16.77 31.49
C THR A 454 -8.21 15.33 31.71
N ALA A 455 -7.66 14.35 30.98
CA ALA A 455 -7.95 12.93 31.12
C ALA A 455 -6.69 12.23 31.64
N ASP A 456 -6.83 11.48 32.74
CA ASP A 456 -5.75 10.67 33.31
C ASP A 456 -5.47 9.51 32.34
N PHE A 457 -4.57 9.73 31.35
CA PHE A 457 -4.01 8.67 30.52
C PHE A 457 -2.87 8.00 31.31
N GLY A 458 -3.24 7.23 32.35
CA GLY A 458 -2.33 6.44 33.17
C GLY A 458 -1.66 5.31 32.37
#